data_ca1e283903593901d124372a91000c87
#
_entry.id   ca1e283903593901d124372a91000c87
#
_cell.length_a   1.000
_cell.length_b   1.000
_cell.length_c   1.000
_cell.angle_alpha   90.00
_cell.angle_beta   90.00
_cell.angle_gamma   90.00
#
_symmetry.space_group_name_H-M   'P 1'
#
loop_
_entity.id
_entity.type
_entity.pdbx_description
1 polymer ?
#
loop_
_entity_poly.entity_id
_entity_poly.type
_entity_poly.pdbx_seq_one_letter_code
_entity_poly.pdbx_strand_id
1 'polypeptide(L)'
;MPEPHLTTWQLARDGDVITTPRGQLYPVRLPDGSAAMLKVSTDAEERNGHRLLRWWDGDGAARVLAHDGPALLMERAVPGDCLRDMSIQGRDAQATAILCGVLERLHRPRGAPPDGLLDLNWWFSDLLTPPIALSPLLEQCRSLAMTALEAQIEARPLHGDLHHDNVLDFGARGWLAIDPKRVQGDRAFDYTVLFTNPDLCGPGIQVATDEAVFEQRLQQVCVRAGLERPRLLRWIAASAALSAVWFLADGDAAPVNLAVAAMAVQRLAEASG
;
A
#
# COMPACT_ATOMS: atom_id res chain seq x y z
N MET A 1 11.19 -6.13 22.50
CA MET A 1 12.65 -6.09 22.70
C MET A 1 13.30 -6.99 21.66
N PRO A 2 14.34 -6.55 20.91
CA PRO A 2 14.96 -7.34 19.83
C PRO A 2 15.93 -8.43 20.34
N GLU A 3 16.48 -8.28 21.56
CA GLU A 3 17.56 -9.12 22.09
C GLU A 3 17.30 -10.63 22.03
N PRO A 4 16.12 -11.17 22.39
CA PRO A 4 15.86 -12.60 22.28
C PRO A 4 16.02 -13.11 20.83
N HIS A 5 15.52 -12.34 19.86
CA HIS A 5 15.56 -12.73 18.45
C HIS A 5 16.97 -12.56 17.84
N LEU A 6 17.72 -11.52 18.26
CA LEU A 6 19.13 -11.37 17.86
C LEU A 6 19.95 -12.60 18.28
N THR A 7 19.75 -13.09 19.50
CA THR A 7 20.45 -14.27 20.02
C THR A 7 19.97 -15.55 19.31
N THR A 8 18.65 -15.76 19.25
CA THR A 8 18.06 -16.99 18.68
C THR A 8 18.42 -17.18 17.21
N TRP A 9 18.42 -16.10 16.44
CA TRP A 9 18.72 -16.14 15.00
C TRP A 9 20.19 -15.79 14.70
N GLN A 10 21.04 -15.67 15.72
CA GLN A 10 22.48 -15.37 15.60
C GLN A 10 22.76 -14.13 14.74
N LEU A 11 21.98 -13.05 14.97
CA LEU A 11 22.06 -11.82 14.20
C LEU A 11 23.06 -10.85 14.80
N ALA A 12 23.89 -10.20 13.96
CA ALA A 12 24.71 -9.07 14.33
C ALA A 12 24.03 -7.76 13.91
N ARG A 13 24.03 -6.74 14.79
CA ARG A 13 23.52 -5.41 14.43
C ARG A 13 24.41 -4.78 13.34
N ASP A 14 23.78 -4.09 12.38
CA ASP A 14 24.45 -3.50 11.20
C ASP A 14 23.89 -2.10 10.87
N GLY A 15 23.68 -1.28 11.88
CA GLY A 15 23.23 0.10 11.76
C GLY A 15 22.32 0.54 12.90
N ASP A 16 21.87 1.78 12.80
CA ASP A 16 20.99 2.40 13.78
C ASP A 16 19.57 1.86 13.70
N VAL A 17 18.85 1.90 14.80
CA VAL A 17 17.44 1.51 14.89
C VAL A 17 16.57 2.57 14.22
N ILE A 18 15.69 2.12 13.34
CA ILE A 18 14.68 2.96 12.71
C ILE A 18 13.38 2.78 13.49
N THR A 19 12.90 3.87 14.13
CA THR A 19 11.64 3.86 14.86
C THR A 19 10.51 4.31 13.94
N THR A 20 9.45 3.53 13.90
CA THR A 20 8.20 3.83 13.18
C THR A 20 7.04 3.93 14.17
N PRO A 21 5.90 4.52 13.81
CA PRO A 21 4.73 4.58 14.69
C PRO A 21 4.25 3.21 15.17
N ARG A 22 4.51 2.13 14.42
CA ARG A 22 3.99 0.78 14.67
C ARG A 22 5.04 -0.24 15.09
N GLY A 23 6.30 0.15 15.26
CA GLY A 23 7.37 -0.75 15.66
C GLY A 23 8.76 -0.22 15.43
N GLN A 24 9.72 -1.11 15.54
CA GLN A 24 11.13 -0.81 15.36
C GLN A 24 11.75 -1.73 14.31
N LEU A 25 12.61 -1.15 13.47
CA LEU A 25 13.35 -1.83 12.44
C LEU A 25 14.83 -1.82 12.81
N TYR A 26 15.46 -3.00 12.81
CA TYR A 26 16.85 -3.19 13.14
C TYR A 26 17.58 -3.71 11.92
N PRO A 27 18.47 -2.90 11.28
CA PRO A 27 19.38 -3.44 10.29
C PRO A 27 20.31 -4.46 10.94
N VAL A 28 20.38 -5.66 10.34
CA VAL A 28 21.16 -6.78 10.89
C VAL A 28 21.92 -7.50 9.79
N ARG A 29 22.89 -8.34 10.22
CA ARG A 29 23.55 -9.34 9.38
C ARG A 29 23.25 -10.74 9.88
N LEU A 30 23.04 -11.64 8.93
CA LEU A 30 22.93 -13.07 9.15
C LEU A 30 24.32 -13.68 9.44
N PRO A 31 24.39 -14.93 9.93
CA PRO A 31 25.67 -15.61 10.15
C PRO A 31 26.57 -15.75 8.92
N ASP A 32 25.98 -15.80 7.73
CA ASP A 32 26.68 -15.84 6.45
C ASP A 32 27.15 -14.45 5.94
N GLY A 33 26.90 -13.38 6.72
CA GLY A 33 27.25 -12.01 6.39
C GLY A 33 26.23 -11.28 5.53
N SER A 34 25.17 -11.94 5.05
CA SER A 34 24.12 -11.29 4.24
C SER A 34 23.31 -10.29 5.05
N ALA A 35 22.89 -9.20 4.39
CA ALA A 35 22.11 -8.14 5.02
C ALA A 35 20.65 -8.55 5.18
N ALA A 36 20.08 -8.29 6.37
CA ALA A 36 18.68 -8.52 6.66
C ALA A 36 18.08 -7.36 7.48
N MET A 37 16.77 -7.32 7.59
CA MET A 37 16.02 -6.37 8.41
C MET A 37 15.18 -7.13 9.42
N LEU A 38 15.40 -6.88 10.71
CA LEU A 38 14.55 -7.38 11.79
C LEU A 38 13.52 -6.32 12.14
N LYS A 39 12.26 -6.58 11.88
CA LYS A 39 11.11 -5.76 12.32
C LYS A 39 10.53 -6.36 13.59
N VAL A 40 10.37 -5.53 14.63
CA VAL A 40 9.66 -5.89 15.86
C VAL A 40 8.44 -4.99 15.97
N SER A 41 7.27 -5.54 15.69
CA SER A 41 6.01 -4.79 15.68
C SER A 41 5.31 -4.85 17.03
N THR A 42 4.81 -3.70 17.47
CA THR A 42 3.92 -3.59 18.65
C THR A 42 2.45 -3.79 18.28
N ASP A 43 2.10 -3.61 17.01
CA ASP A 43 0.75 -3.71 16.49
C ASP A 43 0.37 -5.16 16.15
N ALA A 44 -0.81 -5.61 16.63
CA ALA A 44 -1.32 -6.94 16.36
C ALA A 44 -1.70 -7.18 14.89
N GLU A 45 -2.14 -6.12 14.17
CA GLU A 45 -2.49 -6.23 12.75
C GLU A 45 -1.25 -6.39 11.87
N GLU A 46 -0.21 -5.61 12.13
CA GLU A 46 1.06 -5.74 11.39
C GLU A 46 1.73 -7.09 11.57
N ARG A 47 1.55 -7.73 12.75
CA ARG A 47 2.07 -9.07 12.99
C ARG A 47 1.53 -10.13 12.02
N ASN A 48 0.40 -9.89 11.38
CA ASN A 48 -0.20 -10.83 10.44
C ASN A 48 0.19 -10.60 8.97
N GLY A 49 0.77 -9.44 8.62
CA GLY A 49 1.24 -9.12 7.27
C GLY A 49 2.29 -10.10 6.74
N HIS A 50 3.10 -10.72 7.63
CA HIS A 50 4.09 -11.73 7.24
C HIS A 50 3.49 -12.93 6.50
N ARG A 51 2.19 -13.25 6.70
CA ARG A 51 1.52 -14.38 6.03
C ARG A 51 1.44 -14.16 4.52
N LEU A 52 1.13 -12.93 4.09
CA LEU A 52 1.12 -12.56 2.68
C LEU A 52 2.54 -12.53 2.10
N LEU A 53 3.50 -11.94 2.81
CA LEU A 53 4.92 -11.95 2.37
C LEU A 53 5.44 -13.37 2.16
N ARG A 54 5.13 -14.29 3.07
CA ARG A 54 5.50 -15.72 2.92
C ARG A 54 4.77 -16.40 1.77
N TRP A 55 3.50 -16.06 1.52
CA TRP A 55 2.72 -16.61 0.43
C TRP A 55 3.22 -16.13 -0.93
N TRP A 56 3.65 -14.87 -1.05
CA TRP A 56 4.31 -14.36 -2.25
C TRP A 56 5.73 -14.90 -2.44
N ASP A 57 6.37 -15.35 -1.37
CA ASP A 57 7.68 -16.01 -1.35
C ASP A 57 8.75 -15.32 -2.23
N GLY A 58 8.81 -14.02 -2.13
CA GLY A 58 9.78 -13.21 -2.86
C GLY A 58 9.39 -12.86 -4.31
N ASP A 59 8.24 -13.31 -4.83
CA ASP A 59 7.75 -12.88 -6.14
C ASP A 59 6.90 -11.62 -6.01
N GLY A 60 7.53 -10.47 -6.21
CA GLY A 60 6.92 -9.14 -6.04
C GLY A 60 7.03 -8.58 -4.62
N ALA A 61 7.37 -9.37 -3.61
CA ALA A 61 7.50 -8.95 -2.23
C ALA A 61 8.84 -9.39 -1.62
N ALA A 62 9.25 -8.74 -0.54
CA ALA A 62 10.44 -9.11 0.22
C ALA A 62 10.29 -10.51 0.84
N ARG A 63 11.37 -11.30 0.83
CA ARG A 63 11.38 -12.63 1.43
C ARG A 63 11.38 -12.56 2.95
N VAL A 64 10.54 -13.37 3.55
CA VAL A 64 10.61 -13.65 4.99
C VAL A 64 11.66 -14.73 5.24
N LEU A 65 12.64 -14.41 6.06
CA LEU A 65 13.74 -15.32 6.43
C LEU A 65 13.41 -16.08 7.71
N ALA A 66 12.78 -15.40 8.69
CA ALA A 66 12.29 -16.01 9.93
C ALA A 66 11.14 -15.18 10.52
N HIS A 67 10.32 -15.80 11.37
CA HIS A 67 9.24 -15.14 12.09
C HIS A 67 9.03 -15.82 13.45
N ASP A 68 8.87 -15.00 14.50
CA ASP A 68 8.54 -15.46 15.85
C ASP A 68 7.75 -14.37 16.59
N GLY A 69 6.48 -14.63 16.85
CA GLY A 69 5.58 -13.70 17.55
C GLY A 69 5.54 -12.30 16.93
N PRO A 70 6.05 -11.26 17.61
CA PRO A 70 6.09 -9.89 17.10
C PRO A 70 7.26 -9.60 16.14
N ALA A 71 8.20 -10.54 16.00
CA ALA A 71 9.43 -10.35 15.24
C ALA A 71 9.34 -10.98 13.86
N LEU A 72 9.70 -10.21 12.86
CA LEU A 72 9.78 -10.60 11.45
C LEU A 72 11.20 -10.30 10.93
N LEU A 73 11.92 -11.33 10.53
CA LEU A 73 13.19 -11.19 9.82
C LEU A 73 12.95 -11.31 8.32
N MET A 74 13.38 -10.32 7.56
CA MET A 74 13.22 -10.28 6.11
C MET A 74 14.52 -9.86 5.42
N GLU A 75 14.64 -10.10 4.14
CA GLU A 75 15.71 -9.52 3.34
C GLU A 75 15.68 -7.99 3.44
N ARG A 76 16.83 -7.35 3.26
CA ARG A 76 16.97 -5.91 3.41
C ARG A 76 17.16 -5.24 2.05
N ALA A 77 16.40 -4.17 1.81
CA ALA A 77 16.58 -3.29 0.66
C ALA A 77 17.98 -2.68 0.64
N VAL A 78 18.47 -2.39 -0.55
CA VAL A 78 19.76 -1.70 -0.72
C VAL A 78 19.56 -0.18 -0.56
N PRO A 79 20.56 0.55 -0.08
CA PRO A 79 20.54 2.01 -0.12
C PRO A 79 20.54 2.50 -1.58
N GLY A 80 19.69 3.46 -1.90
CA GLY A 80 19.63 3.98 -3.26
C GLY A 80 18.40 4.82 -3.53
N ASP A 81 17.91 4.76 -4.75
CA ASP A 81 16.72 5.49 -5.20
C ASP A 81 15.48 5.13 -4.37
N CYS A 82 14.61 6.11 -4.19
CA CYS A 82 13.34 5.99 -3.49
C CYS A 82 12.22 6.45 -4.44
N LEU A 83 11.14 5.68 -4.55
CA LEU A 83 10.05 6.01 -5.48
C LEU A 83 9.38 7.34 -5.16
N ARG A 84 9.29 7.67 -3.86
CA ARG A 84 8.81 8.99 -3.43
C ARG A 84 9.66 10.12 -3.99
N ASP A 85 10.97 10.02 -3.84
CA ASP A 85 11.90 11.05 -4.33
C ASP A 85 11.90 11.12 -5.86
N MET A 86 11.75 9.97 -6.54
CA MET A 86 11.56 9.94 -7.99
C MET A 86 10.34 10.75 -8.41
N SER A 87 9.20 10.56 -7.76
CA SER A 87 7.97 11.29 -8.05
C SER A 87 8.10 12.79 -7.78
N ILE A 88 8.68 13.18 -6.65
CA ILE A 88 8.93 14.59 -6.29
C ILE A 88 9.86 15.27 -7.30
N GLN A 89 10.82 14.54 -7.86
CA GLN A 89 11.78 15.03 -8.86
C GLN A 89 11.26 15.01 -10.30
N GLY A 90 9.97 14.80 -10.51
CA GLY A 90 9.35 14.80 -11.85
C GLY A 90 9.51 13.47 -12.62
N ARG A 91 9.95 12.40 -11.97
CA ARG A 91 10.03 11.04 -12.53
C ARG A 91 8.83 10.17 -12.13
N ASP A 92 7.67 10.78 -11.93
CA ASP A 92 6.46 10.11 -11.44
C ASP A 92 5.98 8.98 -12.35
N ALA A 93 6.04 9.17 -13.66
CA ALA A 93 5.69 8.11 -14.62
C ALA A 93 6.55 6.86 -14.45
N GLN A 94 7.83 7.02 -14.11
CA GLN A 94 8.73 5.90 -13.85
C GLN A 94 8.39 5.22 -12.52
N ALA A 95 8.14 5.98 -11.47
CA ALA A 95 7.72 5.45 -10.16
C ALA A 95 6.39 4.67 -10.30
N THR A 96 5.39 5.25 -10.97
CA THR A 96 4.12 4.58 -11.25
C THR A 96 4.30 3.28 -12.05
N ALA A 97 5.21 3.27 -13.03
CA ALA A 97 5.51 2.06 -13.81
C ALA A 97 6.08 0.94 -12.93
N ILE A 98 6.95 1.28 -11.98
CA ILE A 98 7.53 0.34 -11.01
C ILE A 98 6.45 -0.21 -10.08
N LEU A 99 5.62 0.67 -9.50
CA LEU A 99 4.50 0.27 -8.62
C LEU A 99 3.55 -0.71 -9.33
N CYS A 100 3.14 -0.40 -10.57
CA CYS A 100 2.31 -1.28 -11.39
C CYS A 100 2.98 -2.64 -11.65
N GLY A 101 4.29 -2.64 -11.95
CA GLY A 101 5.03 -3.88 -12.20
C GLY A 101 5.16 -4.76 -10.95
N VAL A 102 5.27 -4.16 -9.77
CA VAL A 102 5.23 -4.89 -8.49
C VAL A 102 3.84 -5.48 -8.26
N LEU A 103 2.76 -4.70 -8.41
CA LEU A 103 1.37 -5.19 -8.28
C LEU A 103 1.06 -6.30 -9.27
N GLU A 104 1.51 -6.20 -10.53
CA GLU A 104 1.35 -7.26 -11.51
C GLU A 104 1.95 -8.59 -11.01
N ARG A 105 3.13 -8.55 -10.40
CA ARG A 105 3.77 -9.74 -9.80
C ARG A 105 2.98 -10.26 -8.60
N LEU A 106 2.54 -9.38 -7.69
CA LEU A 106 1.75 -9.76 -6.51
C LEU A 106 0.41 -10.41 -6.89
N HIS A 107 -0.22 -9.94 -7.96
CA HIS A 107 -1.52 -10.43 -8.43
C HIS A 107 -1.45 -11.68 -9.31
N ARG A 108 -0.29 -12.23 -9.58
CA ARG A 108 -0.17 -13.49 -10.34
C ARG A 108 -0.94 -14.61 -9.63
N PRO A 109 -1.63 -15.47 -10.39
CA PRO A 109 -2.25 -16.66 -9.82
C PRO A 109 -1.23 -17.53 -9.10
N ARG A 110 -1.57 -17.93 -7.88
CA ARG A 110 -0.77 -18.84 -7.03
C ARG A 110 -1.70 -19.87 -6.40
N GLY A 111 -1.14 -20.75 -5.57
CA GLY A 111 -1.92 -21.67 -4.74
C GLY A 111 -2.90 -20.96 -3.80
N ALA A 112 -3.56 -21.74 -2.94
CA ALA A 112 -4.53 -21.20 -2.00
C ALA A 112 -3.95 -20.05 -1.17
N PRO A 113 -4.70 -18.93 -1.01
CA PRO A 113 -4.24 -17.81 -0.19
C PRO A 113 -4.16 -18.21 1.29
N PRO A 114 -3.39 -17.47 2.10
CA PRO A 114 -3.34 -17.71 3.54
C PRO A 114 -4.70 -17.41 4.20
N ASP A 115 -5.01 -18.13 5.28
CA ASP A 115 -6.19 -17.87 6.08
C ASP A 115 -6.14 -16.53 6.79
N GLY A 116 -7.34 -15.98 7.12
CA GLY A 116 -7.50 -14.79 7.94
C GLY A 116 -7.31 -13.48 7.18
N LEU A 117 -7.45 -13.49 5.86
CA LEU A 117 -7.56 -12.26 5.08
C LEU A 117 -8.92 -11.59 5.35
N LEU A 118 -8.91 -10.28 5.41
CA LEU A 118 -10.09 -9.44 5.57
C LEU A 118 -10.65 -9.09 4.19
N ASP A 119 -11.95 -9.22 4.00
CA ASP A 119 -12.57 -8.77 2.75
C ASP A 119 -12.73 -7.24 2.69
N LEU A 120 -12.94 -6.71 1.49
CA LEU A 120 -13.07 -5.28 1.30
C LEU A 120 -14.34 -4.71 1.96
N ASN A 121 -15.41 -5.47 2.20
CA ASN A 121 -16.56 -4.95 2.94
C ASN A 121 -16.18 -4.63 4.38
N TRP A 122 -15.39 -5.50 5.01
CA TRP A 122 -14.84 -5.23 6.34
C TRP A 122 -13.89 -4.03 6.31
N TRP A 123 -12.99 -3.97 5.31
CA TRP A 123 -12.01 -2.89 5.18
C TRP A 123 -12.68 -1.50 5.03
N PHE A 124 -13.79 -1.46 4.30
CA PHE A 124 -14.56 -0.23 4.07
C PHE A 124 -15.61 0.08 5.15
N SER A 125 -15.68 -0.69 6.25
CA SER A 125 -16.69 -0.52 7.29
C SER A 125 -16.84 0.91 7.81
N ASP A 126 -15.72 1.61 8.03
CA ASP A 126 -15.73 2.99 8.54
C ASP A 126 -16.25 4.02 7.53
N LEU A 127 -16.19 3.74 6.24
CA LEU A 127 -16.84 4.58 5.22
C LEU A 127 -18.32 4.20 5.06
N LEU A 128 -18.65 2.91 5.16
CA LEU A 128 -20.03 2.42 5.02
C LEU A 128 -20.89 2.79 6.22
N THR A 129 -20.31 2.78 7.42
CA THR A 129 -20.96 3.18 8.70
C THR A 129 -20.03 4.17 9.40
N PRO A 130 -19.98 5.42 8.91
CA PRO A 130 -18.96 6.36 9.34
C PRO A 130 -19.17 6.83 10.80
N PRO A 131 -18.07 6.98 11.57
CA PRO A 131 -18.12 7.50 12.94
C PRO A 131 -18.36 9.02 13.01
N ILE A 132 -18.37 9.69 11.83
CA ILE A 132 -18.51 11.13 11.67
C ILE A 132 -19.62 11.47 10.67
N ALA A 133 -20.10 12.70 10.67
CA ALA A 133 -20.98 13.20 9.61
C ALA A 133 -20.18 13.39 8.30
N LEU A 134 -20.70 12.85 7.21
CA LEU A 134 -20.06 12.97 5.90
C LEU A 134 -20.46 14.28 5.20
N SER A 135 -19.50 14.87 4.49
CA SER A 135 -19.76 15.93 3.51
C SER A 135 -20.48 15.38 2.27
N PRO A 136 -21.12 16.23 1.44
CA PRO A 136 -21.75 15.76 0.18
C PRO A 136 -20.79 14.97 -0.73
N LEU A 137 -19.51 15.35 -0.82
CA LEU A 137 -18.50 14.62 -1.58
C LEU A 137 -18.27 13.21 -1.00
N LEU A 138 -18.10 13.11 0.31
CA LEU A 138 -17.87 11.82 0.97
C LEU A 138 -19.09 10.91 0.89
N GLU A 139 -20.32 11.45 0.94
CA GLU A 139 -21.55 10.67 0.70
C GLU A 139 -21.62 10.13 -0.72
N GLN A 140 -21.23 10.92 -1.71
CA GLN A 140 -21.13 10.45 -3.09
C GLN A 140 -20.09 9.34 -3.23
N CYS A 141 -18.91 9.50 -2.62
CA CYS A 141 -17.87 8.48 -2.62
C CYS A 141 -18.32 7.20 -1.88
N ARG A 142 -19.08 7.31 -0.80
CA ARG A 142 -19.68 6.16 -0.10
C ARG A 142 -20.61 5.37 -1.04
N SER A 143 -21.43 6.05 -1.82
CA SER A 143 -22.32 5.41 -2.80
C SER A 143 -21.51 4.70 -3.91
N LEU A 144 -20.40 5.31 -4.36
CA LEU A 144 -19.48 4.69 -5.32
C LEU A 144 -18.76 3.46 -4.71
N ALA A 145 -18.39 3.53 -3.42
CA ALA A 145 -17.80 2.40 -2.71
C ALA A 145 -18.77 1.22 -2.62
N MET A 146 -20.04 1.46 -2.27
CA MET A 146 -21.09 0.42 -2.26
C MET A 146 -21.21 -0.25 -3.63
N THR A 147 -21.30 0.55 -4.70
CA THR A 147 -21.36 0.03 -6.08
C THR A 147 -20.12 -0.80 -6.44
N ALA A 148 -18.93 -0.36 -6.05
CA ALA A 148 -17.67 -1.07 -6.32
C ALA A 148 -17.59 -2.38 -5.53
N LEU A 149 -18.03 -2.38 -4.28
CA LEU A 149 -18.06 -3.57 -3.41
C LEU A 149 -19.05 -4.63 -3.89
N GLU A 150 -20.21 -4.22 -4.40
CA GLU A 150 -21.20 -5.13 -4.99
C GLU A 150 -20.74 -5.73 -6.33
N ALA A 151 -19.95 -4.99 -7.10
CA ALA A 151 -19.49 -5.36 -8.43
C ALA A 151 -18.05 -5.86 -8.47
N GLN A 152 -17.54 -6.42 -7.38
CA GLN A 152 -16.18 -6.93 -7.32
C GLN A 152 -15.94 -8.03 -8.34
N ILE A 153 -14.85 -7.94 -9.07
CA ILE A 153 -14.37 -8.95 -10.01
C ILE A 153 -12.87 -9.20 -9.75
N GLU A 154 -12.39 -10.37 -10.18
CA GLU A 154 -10.97 -10.73 -10.05
C GLU A 154 -10.45 -10.65 -8.59
N ALA A 155 -11.25 -11.14 -7.62
CA ALA A 155 -10.87 -11.16 -6.22
C ALA A 155 -9.54 -11.89 -6.00
N ARG A 156 -8.62 -11.25 -5.27
CA ARG A 156 -7.27 -11.74 -4.99
C ARG A 156 -6.83 -11.33 -3.60
N PRO A 157 -5.82 -12.00 -3.02
CA PRO A 157 -5.04 -11.40 -1.95
C PRO A 157 -4.40 -10.10 -2.45
N LEU A 158 -4.53 -9.04 -1.66
CA LEU A 158 -4.11 -7.69 -1.98
C LEU A 158 -3.00 -7.24 -1.04
N HIS A 159 -2.16 -6.32 -1.49
CA HIS A 159 -1.24 -5.63 -0.60
C HIS A 159 -1.99 -4.71 0.37
N GLY A 160 -2.99 -4.01 -0.12
CA GLY A 160 -3.90 -3.15 0.64
C GLY A 160 -3.33 -1.79 1.04
N ASP A 161 -2.02 -1.56 0.82
CA ASP A 161 -1.33 -0.30 1.17
C ASP A 161 -0.08 -0.09 0.31
N LEU A 162 -0.15 -0.41 -0.99
CA LEU A 162 1.03 -0.32 -1.85
C LEU A 162 1.23 1.11 -2.35
N HIS A 163 2.12 1.82 -1.71
CA HIS A 163 2.55 3.16 -2.09
C HIS A 163 4.07 3.27 -2.21
N HIS A 164 4.57 4.46 -2.51
CA HIS A 164 5.97 4.75 -2.83
C HIS A 164 6.97 4.28 -1.76
N ASP A 165 6.62 4.37 -0.47
CA ASP A 165 7.52 3.97 0.63
C ASP A 165 7.39 2.48 0.99
N ASN A 166 6.37 1.78 0.46
CA ASN A 166 6.18 0.34 0.64
C ASN A 166 6.72 -0.50 -0.51
N VAL A 167 7.44 0.13 -1.47
CA VAL A 167 8.16 -0.56 -2.55
C VAL A 167 9.59 -0.05 -2.56
N LEU A 168 10.53 -0.95 -2.25
CA LEU A 168 11.94 -0.63 -2.08
C LEU A 168 12.80 -1.36 -3.11
N ASP A 169 14.00 -0.84 -3.38
CA ASP A 169 14.99 -1.48 -4.25
C ASP A 169 15.77 -2.57 -3.48
N PHE A 170 15.79 -3.78 -4.02
CA PHE A 170 16.56 -4.92 -3.51
C PHE A 170 17.72 -5.31 -4.45
N GLY A 171 18.27 -4.36 -5.16
CA GLY A 171 19.42 -4.54 -6.05
C GLY A 171 19.12 -5.49 -7.20
N ALA A 172 19.86 -6.58 -7.30
CA ALA A 172 19.69 -7.57 -8.36
C ALA A 172 18.28 -8.21 -8.41
N ARG A 173 17.51 -8.13 -7.32
CA ARG A 173 16.11 -8.60 -7.25
C ARG A 173 15.09 -7.57 -7.73
N GLY A 174 15.54 -6.34 -7.97
CA GLY A 174 14.68 -5.20 -8.35
C GLY A 174 13.77 -4.73 -7.23
N TRP A 175 12.70 -4.05 -7.60
CA TRP A 175 11.75 -3.45 -6.69
C TRP A 175 10.79 -4.49 -6.12
N LEU A 176 10.64 -4.49 -4.78
CA LEU A 176 9.80 -5.43 -4.05
C LEU A 176 8.96 -4.71 -3.01
N ALA A 177 7.75 -5.23 -2.78
CA ALA A 177 6.83 -4.75 -1.76
C ALA A 177 7.21 -5.22 -0.35
N ILE A 178 6.91 -4.36 0.63
CA ILE A 178 6.99 -4.63 2.07
C ILE A 178 5.69 -4.21 2.74
N ASP A 179 5.45 -4.62 3.98
CA ASP A 179 4.35 -4.15 4.86
C ASP A 179 2.92 -4.30 4.31
N PRO A 180 2.51 -5.46 3.77
CA PRO A 180 1.16 -5.65 3.30
C PRO A 180 0.15 -5.67 4.45
N LYS A 181 -1.07 -5.21 4.15
CA LYS A 181 -2.25 -5.46 4.98
C LYS A 181 -2.83 -6.83 4.61
N ARG A 182 -3.57 -7.45 5.50
CA ARG A 182 -4.18 -8.76 5.24
C ARG A 182 -5.55 -8.63 4.58
N VAL A 183 -5.59 -8.08 3.38
CA VAL A 183 -6.83 -7.77 2.65
C VAL A 183 -6.97 -8.68 1.44
N GLN A 184 -8.21 -9.01 1.07
CA GLN A 184 -8.54 -9.67 -0.18
C GLN A 184 -9.77 -9.04 -0.83
N GLY A 185 -9.83 -9.06 -2.14
CA GLY A 185 -10.96 -8.53 -2.91
C GLY A 185 -10.56 -8.14 -4.32
N ASP A 186 -11.28 -7.16 -4.88
CA ASP A 186 -11.04 -6.65 -6.22
C ASP A 186 -9.64 -6.07 -6.37
N ARG A 187 -8.87 -6.62 -7.34
CA ARG A 187 -7.47 -6.18 -7.56
C ARG A 187 -7.34 -4.71 -7.96
N ALA A 188 -8.41 -4.07 -8.48
CA ALA A 188 -8.37 -2.66 -8.82
C ALA A 188 -8.18 -1.77 -7.59
N PHE A 189 -8.64 -2.20 -6.41
CA PHE A 189 -8.42 -1.50 -5.15
C PHE A 189 -6.93 -1.33 -4.83
N ASP A 190 -6.10 -2.31 -5.10
CA ASP A 190 -4.66 -2.28 -4.76
C ASP A 190 -3.87 -1.17 -5.49
N TYR A 191 -4.41 -0.67 -6.61
CA TYR A 191 -3.82 0.45 -7.36
C TYR A 191 -4.22 1.82 -6.83
N THR A 192 -5.12 1.93 -5.86
CA THR A 192 -5.70 3.22 -5.47
C THR A 192 -4.79 4.06 -4.58
N VAL A 193 -4.02 3.42 -3.70
CA VAL A 193 -3.19 4.10 -2.70
C VAL A 193 -2.09 4.95 -3.34
N LEU A 194 -1.63 4.57 -4.54
CA LEU A 194 -0.66 5.37 -5.28
C LEU A 194 -1.20 6.76 -5.67
N PHE A 195 -2.54 6.96 -5.74
CA PHE A 195 -3.15 8.23 -6.13
C PHE A 195 -3.19 9.28 -5.01
N THR A 196 -2.98 8.91 -3.77
CA THR A 196 -2.86 9.84 -2.64
C THR A 196 -1.41 10.04 -2.19
N ASN A 197 -0.48 9.28 -2.75
CA ASN A 197 0.93 9.32 -2.43
C ASN A 197 1.76 9.86 -3.60
N PRO A 198 2.92 10.49 -3.35
CA PRO A 198 3.57 10.60 -2.05
C PRO A 198 3.08 11.74 -1.15
N ASP A 199 2.03 12.49 -1.50
CA ASP A 199 1.60 13.69 -0.78
C ASP A 199 1.24 13.42 0.70
N LEU A 200 0.80 12.20 1.03
CA LEU A 200 0.57 11.77 2.42
C LEU A 200 1.86 11.48 3.21
N CYS A 201 3.03 11.42 2.56
CA CYS A 201 4.29 11.12 3.22
C CYS A 201 4.91 12.32 3.94
N GLY A 202 4.41 13.53 3.71
CA GLY A 202 4.92 14.73 4.38
C GLY A 202 4.32 16.04 3.86
N PRO A 203 4.48 17.12 4.64
CA PRO A 203 3.94 18.42 4.28
C PRO A 203 4.65 19.03 3.04
N GLY A 204 3.89 19.74 2.22
CA GLY A 204 4.43 20.48 1.07
C GLY A 204 4.70 19.64 -0.19
N ILE A 205 4.44 18.34 -0.17
CA ILE A 205 4.47 17.51 -1.37
C ILE A 205 3.15 17.71 -2.12
N GLN A 206 3.22 17.97 -3.42
CA GLN A 206 2.07 18.24 -4.30
C GLN A 206 2.28 17.52 -5.64
N VAL A 207 2.26 16.21 -5.61
CA VAL A 207 2.37 15.33 -6.78
C VAL A 207 1.02 14.67 -7.08
N ALA A 208 0.45 14.03 -6.07
CA ALA A 208 -0.83 13.33 -6.19
C ALA A 208 -2.02 14.27 -6.38
N THR A 209 -1.92 15.51 -5.88
CA THR A 209 -2.93 16.57 -6.02
C THR A 209 -2.81 17.40 -7.29
N ASP A 210 -1.80 17.13 -8.13
CA ASP A 210 -1.68 17.70 -9.48
C ASP A 210 -2.59 16.96 -10.46
N GLU A 211 -3.49 17.68 -11.14
CA GLU A 211 -4.46 17.09 -12.07
C GLU A 211 -3.81 16.39 -13.28
N ALA A 212 -2.70 16.90 -13.77
CA ALA A 212 -2.01 16.31 -14.91
C ALA A 212 -1.32 15.00 -14.50
N VAL A 213 -0.72 14.96 -13.31
CA VAL A 213 -0.15 13.75 -12.73
C VAL A 213 -1.24 12.72 -12.44
N PHE A 214 -2.37 13.13 -11.87
CA PHE A 214 -3.52 12.25 -11.64
C PHE A 214 -3.97 11.58 -12.94
N GLU A 215 -4.17 12.36 -14.00
CA GLU A 215 -4.60 11.85 -15.30
C GLU A 215 -3.56 10.91 -15.93
N GLN A 216 -2.29 11.27 -15.87
CA GLN A 216 -1.18 10.44 -16.35
C GLN A 216 -1.14 9.09 -15.63
N ARG A 217 -1.25 9.09 -14.30
CA ARG A 217 -1.32 7.87 -13.48
C ARG A 217 -2.53 7.02 -13.88
N LEU A 218 -3.70 7.63 -13.99
CA LEU A 218 -4.94 6.94 -14.36
C LEU A 218 -4.81 6.22 -15.70
N GLN A 219 -4.32 6.92 -16.72
CA GLN A 219 -4.07 6.32 -18.04
C GLN A 219 -3.04 5.17 -17.93
N GLN A 220 -1.94 5.40 -17.23
CA GLN A 220 -0.87 4.43 -17.12
C GLN A 220 -1.31 3.16 -16.39
N VAL A 221 -2.03 3.29 -15.29
CA VAL A 221 -2.58 2.15 -14.53
C VAL A 221 -3.61 1.39 -15.36
N CYS A 222 -4.55 2.08 -16.03
CA CYS A 222 -5.54 1.43 -16.89
C CYS A 222 -4.86 0.57 -17.97
N VAL A 223 -3.84 1.11 -18.65
CA VAL A 223 -3.12 0.40 -19.72
C VAL A 223 -2.33 -0.79 -19.16
N ARG A 224 -1.53 -0.57 -18.10
CA ARG A 224 -0.64 -1.60 -17.55
C ARG A 224 -1.39 -2.73 -16.85
N ALA A 225 -2.40 -2.38 -16.08
CA ALA A 225 -3.19 -3.35 -15.31
C ALA A 225 -4.37 -3.93 -16.10
N GLY A 226 -4.68 -3.41 -17.30
CA GLY A 226 -5.86 -3.81 -18.05
C GLY A 226 -7.15 -3.52 -17.29
N LEU A 227 -7.24 -2.37 -16.62
CA LEU A 227 -8.40 -1.95 -15.85
C LEU A 227 -9.24 -0.96 -16.64
N GLU A 228 -10.56 -1.15 -16.58
CA GLU A 228 -11.48 -0.15 -17.11
C GLU A 228 -11.43 1.15 -16.29
N ARG A 229 -11.32 2.28 -16.98
CA ARG A 229 -11.20 3.60 -16.38
C ARG A 229 -12.31 3.90 -15.35
N PRO A 230 -13.61 3.68 -15.64
CA PRO A 230 -14.67 3.95 -14.66
C PRO A 230 -14.57 3.05 -13.41
N ARG A 231 -14.13 1.79 -13.56
CA ARG A 231 -13.92 0.88 -12.43
C ARG A 231 -12.80 1.39 -11.52
N LEU A 232 -11.65 1.75 -12.09
CA LEU A 232 -10.52 2.26 -11.32
C LEU A 232 -10.89 3.58 -10.61
N LEU A 233 -11.58 4.51 -11.29
CA LEU A 233 -12.02 5.77 -10.70
C LEU A 233 -12.97 5.58 -9.50
N ARG A 234 -13.90 4.61 -9.57
CA ARG A 234 -14.77 4.28 -8.41
C ARG A 234 -13.94 3.83 -7.21
N TRP A 235 -12.97 2.96 -7.43
CA TRP A 235 -12.09 2.50 -6.36
C TRP A 235 -11.19 3.60 -5.83
N ILE A 236 -10.67 4.52 -6.67
CA ILE A 236 -9.91 5.69 -6.23
C ILE A 236 -10.77 6.59 -5.33
N ALA A 237 -11.99 6.94 -5.79
CA ALA A 237 -12.91 7.75 -5.00
C ALA A 237 -13.23 7.10 -3.65
N ALA A 238 -13.54 5.80 -3.65
CA ALA A 238 -13.83 5.03 -2.45
C ALA A 238 -12.65 4.99 -1.47
N SER A 239 -11.45 4.66 -1.96
CA SER A 239 -10.24 4.54 -1.15
C SER A 239 -9.82 5.89 -0.55
N ALA A 240 -9.83 6.96 -1.35
CA ALA A 240 -9.52 8.30 -0.89
C ALA A 240 -10.53 8.77 0.17
N ALA A 241 -11.83 8.49 -0.02
CA ALA A 241 -12.86 8.83 0.96
C ALA A 241 -12.71 8.03 2.27
N LEU A 242 -12.42 6.74 2.21
CA LEU A 242 -12.15 5.93 3.41
C LEU A 242 -10.98 6.50 4.20
N SER A 243 -9.87 6.79 3.53
CA SER A 243 -8.71 7.41 4.17
C SER A 243 -9.06 8.80 4.74
N ALA A 244 -9.86 9.62 4.04
CA ALA A 244 -10.34 10.90 4.57
C ALA A 244 -11.16 10.72 5.85
N VAL A 245 -12.04 9.71 5.90
CA VAL A 245 -12.84 9.41 7.10
C VAL A 245 -11.95 9.07 8.29
N TRP A 246 -10.88 8.29 8.10
CA TRP A 246 -9.94 7.98 9.19
C TRP A 246 -9.25 9.24 9.73
N PHE A 247 -8.67 10.09 8.85
CA PHE A 247 -8.05 11.35 9.28
C PHE A 247 -9.04 12.26 10.03
N LEU A 248 -10.24 12.44 9.48
CA LEU A 248 -11.25 13.30 10.07
C LEU A 248 -11.79 12.75 11.40
N ALA A 249 -11.89 11.45 11.56
CA ALA A 249 -12.30 10.81 12.81
C ALA A 249 -11.25 10.98 13.91
N ASP A 250 -9.98 11.03 13.57
CA ASP A 250 -8.87 11.30 14.48
C ASP A 250 -8.72 12.82 14.77
N GLY A 251 -9.54 13.67 14.15
CA GLY A 251 -9.50 15.13 14.31
C GLY A 251 -8.49 15.83 13.40
N ASP A 252 -7.91 15.10 12.45
CA ASP A 252 -6.94 15.62 11.50
C ASP A 252 -7.62 16.12 10.21
N ALA A 253 -6.95 17.02 9.49
CA ALA A 253 -7.39 17.45 8.16
C ALA A 253 -7.00 16.42 7.08
N ALA A 254 -7.85 16.28 6.06
CA ALA A 254 -7.65 15.33 4.96
C ALA A 254 -7.61 15.99 3.56
N PRO A 255 -6.83 17.09 3.34
CA PRO A 255 -6.89 17.85 2.09
C PRO A 255 -6.48 17.04 0.85
N VAL A 256 -5.45 16.21 0.95
CA VAL A 256 -4.98 15.36 -0.15
C VAL A 256 -6.06 14.35 -0.54
N ASN A 257 -6.62 13.66 0.45
CA ASN A 257 -7.64 12.63 0.23
C ASN A 257 -8.90 13.24 -0.40
N LEU A 258 -9.36 14.40 0.09
CA LEU A 258 -10.53 15.09 -0.44
C LEU A 258 -10.28 15.61 -1.87
N ALA A 259 -9.09 16.12 -2.17
CA ALA A 259 -8.74 16.55 -3.52
C ALA A 259 -8.74 15.37 -4.50
N VAL A 260 -8.12 14.26 -4.15
CA VAL A 260 -8.08 13.04 -4.98
C VAL A 260 -9.48 12.46 -5.17
N ALA A 261 -10.30 12.41 -4.12
CA ALA A 261 -11.69 11.97 -4.22
C ALA A 261 -12.50 12.85 -5.18
N ALA A 262 -12.35 14.17 -5.09
CA ALA A 262 -13.02 15.12 -5.97
C ALA A 262 -12.60 14.94 -7.44
N MET A 263 -11.30 14.81 -7.72
CA MET A 263 -10.79 14.53 -9.08
C MET A 263 -11.39 13.24 -9.64
N ALA A 264 -11.44 12.17 -8.86
CA ALA A 264 -11.99 10.88 -9.30
C ALA A 264 -13.50 10.98 -9.62
N VAL A 265 -14.28 11.65 -8.77
CA VAL A 265 -15.71 11.88 -8.97
C VAL A 265 -15.97 12.73 -10.21
N GLN A 266 -15.22 13.81 -10.41
CA GLN A 266 -15.33 14.67 -11.59
C GLN A 266 -15.08 13.89 -12.88
N ARG A 267 -14.00 13.08 -12.94
CA ARG A 267 -13.67 12.27 -14.12
C ARG A 267 -14.72 11.18 -14.42
N LEU A 268 -15.39 10.67 -13.38
CA LEU A 268 -16.52 9.74 -13.57
C LEU A 268 -17.73 10.44 -14.22
N ALA A 269 -18.04 11.66 -13.79
CA ALA A 269 -19.14 12.43 -14.36
C ALA A 269 -18.89 12.78 -15.84
N GLU A 270 -17.66 13.17 -16.20
CA GLU A 270 -17.24 13.45 -17.57
C GLU A 270 -17.35 12.24 -18.50
N ALA A 271 -17.12 11.01 -17.97
CA ALA A 271 -17.22 9.77 -18.75
C ALA A 271 -18.66 9.28 -18.98
N SER A 272 -19.64 9.86 -18.28
CA SER A 272 -21.05 9.45 -18.31
C SER A 272 -21.93 10.41 -19.14
N GLY A 273 -21.41 11.54 -19.59
CA GLY A 273 -22.07 12.55 -20.42
C GLY A 273 -21.56 12.51 -21.85
#